data_5fdc251f059471c8f0c6a110ee3b8f73
#
_entry.id   5fdc251f059471c8f0c6a110ee3b8f73
#
_cell.length_a   1.000
_cell.length_b   1.000
_cell.length_c   1.000
_cell.angle_alpha   90.00
_cell.angle_beta   90.00
_cell.angle_gamma   90.00
#
_symmetry.space_group_name_H-M   'P 1'
#
loop_
_entity.id
_entity.type
_entity.pdbx_description
1 polymer ?
#
loop_
_entity_poly.entity_id
_entity_poly.type
_entity_poly.pdbx_seq_one_letter_code
_entity_poly.pdbx_strand_id
1 'polypeptide(L)'
;MTDATTSALLASAARKIAAKTRLSEAEFLAVDASALPPADKKNILEAAVSFTIAAAKTGGRLTDFDRRLIAERAPDVAAELRERDAAVKHRHLEAQRGAHRRYRSAERNVEIPAPLNPRRRARALKDPEFFLKTYFPMEFPRPFDPNMKETIRLAKMTLEAGGRFVVIQPRGSGKTSVLTRLGLWGALAGLREFLAILASTEPNAARILQTLQVDLTANEILREDFPEVCAPFAAGEGQALKLRGLHVDGEPLHCAAGRDRLVFPLLQRPGSAADGQVILCRGLTGALRGLSHARPDGRTVRPSCVLVDDPQSDQSARSQEQTREREQLLSGAVLGMAGPRQNISALVAATGIRKNDLAERLLDPEQHPEYEARRFQ
;
A
#
# COMPACT_ATOMS: atom_id res chain seq x y z
N MET A 1 22.62 -26.17 -30.67
CA MET A 1 21.31 -26.74 -31.06
C MET A 1 21.56 -28.13 -31.67
N THR A 2 20.75 -29.12 -31.34
CA THR A 2 20.87 -30.46 -31.94
C THR A 2 20.37 -30.43 -33.39
N ASP A 3 20.92 -31.29 -34.26
CA ASP A 3 20.55 -31.38 -35.71
C ASP A 3 19.02 -31.53 -35.92
N ALA A 4 18.35 -32.27 -35.04
CA ALA A 4 16.90 -32.46 -35.07
C ALA A 4 16.10 -31.14 -34.80
N THR A 5 16.60 -30.32 -33.90
CA THR A 5 15.95 -29.00 -33.55
C THR A 5 16.09 -28.03 -34.72
N THR A 6 17.24 -28.00 -35.38
CA THR A 6 17.49 -27.16 -36.55
C THR A 6 16.62 -27.57 -37.74
N SER A 7 16.47 -28.86 -37.98
CA SER A 7 15.61 -29.40 -39.05
C SER A 7 14.13 -29.07 -38.83
N ALA A 8 13.65 -29.13 -37.57
CA ALA A 8 12.27 -28.76 -37.22
C ALA A 8 12.00 -27.24 -37.42
N LEU A 9 12.96 -26.38 -37.08
CA LEU A 9 12.85 -24.92 -37.31
C LEU A 9 12.83 -24.57 -38.78
N LEU A 10 13.66 -25.21 -39.61
CA LEU A 10 13.65 -24.98 -41.07
C LEU A 10 12.34 -25.44 -41.71
N ALA A 11 11.77 -26.57 -41.29
CA ALA A 11 10.47 -27.03 -41.77
C ALA A 11 9.33 -26.08 -41.32
N SER A 12 9.41 -25.52 -40.13
CA SER A 12 8.47 -24.51 -39.63
C SER A 12 8.60 -23.21 -40.43
N ALA A 13 9.80 -22.73 -40.66
CA ALA A 13 10.06 -21.53 -41.45
C ALA A 13 9.50 -21.65 -42.88
N ALA A 14 9.73 -22.77 -43.55
CA ALA A 14 9.19 -23.03 -44.90
C ALA A 14 7.66 -22.96 -44.94
N ARG A 15 6.98 -23.57 -43.97
CA ARG A 15 5.50 -23.51 -43.84
C ARG A 15 5.00 -22.09 -43.61
N LYS A 16 5.68 -21.32 -42.78
CA LYS A 16 5.28 -19.92 -42.49
C LYS A 16 5.47 -19.00 -43.70
N ILE A 17 6.54 -19.16 -44.45
CA ILE A 17 6.76 -18.42 -45.71
C ILE A 17 5.67 -18.74 -46.71
N ALA A 18 5.34 -20.03 -46.91
CA ALA A 18 4.25 -20.45 -47.78
C ALA A 18 2.90 -19.89 -47.36
N ALA A 19 2.66 -19.78 -46.06
CA ALA A 19 1.45 -19.15 -45.45
C ALA A 19 1.52 -17.60 -45.37
N LYS A 20 2.55 -16.98 -45.90
CA LYS A 20 2.80 -15.52 -45.85
C LYS A 20 2.76 -14.97 -44.42
N THR A 21 3.31 -15.72 -43.46
CA THR A 21 3.38 -15.34 -42.06
C THR A 21 4.81 -15.04 -41.61
N ARG A 22 4.95 -14.28 -40.53
CA ARG A 22 6.26 -13.86 -39.97
C ARG A 22 7.00 -15.05 -39.37
N LEU A 23 8.32 -15.04 -39.48
CA LEU A 23 9.20 -15.96 -38.76
C LEU A 23 9.46 -15.50 -37.32
N SER A 24 9.65 -16.41 -36.41
CA SER A 24 10.23 -16.12 -35.10
C SER A 24 11.77 -15.92 -35.25
N GLU A 25 12.38 -15.29 -34.21
CA GLU A 25 13.85 -15.10 -34.19
C GLU A 25 14.61 -16.41 -34.37
N ALA A 26 14.18 -17.50 -33.71
CA ALA A 26 14.79 -18.79 -33.81
C ALA A 26 14.71 -19.42 -35.23
N GLU A 27 13.56 -19.25 -35.90
CA GLU A 27 13.36 -19.73 -37.27
C GLU A 27 14.19 -18.90 -38.27
N PHE A 28 14.26 -17.58 -38.09
CA PHE A 28 15.04 -16.68 -38.93
C PHE A 28 16.54 -17.04 -38.85
N LEU A 29 17.08 -17.18 -37.64
CA LEU A 29 18.46 -17.54 -37.39
C LEU A 29 18.79 -18.97 -37.90
N ALA A 30 17.83 -19.92 -37.80
CA ALA A 30 18.01 -21.25 -38.33
C ALA A 30 18.14 -21.27 -39.86
N VAL A 31 17.36 -20.43 -40.58
CA VAL A 31 17.48 -20.25 -42.04
C VAL A 31 18.82 -19.62 -42.38
N ASP A 32 19.24 -18.59 -41.69
CA ASP A 32 20.49 -17.87 -41.94
C ASP A 32 21.72 -18.77 -41.74
N ALA A 33 21.71 -19.62 -40.68
CA ALA A 33 22.78 -20.55 -40.38
C ALA A 33 22.70 -21.88 -41.16
N SER A 34 21.65 -22.12 -41.97
CA SER A 34 21.43 -23.38 -42.67
C SER A 34 22.45 -23.64 -43.79
N ALA A 35 22.53 -24.88 -44.28
CA ALA A 35 23.34 -25.26 -45.46
C ALA A 35 22.60 -25.06 -46.80
N LEU A 36 21.48 -24.33 -46.81
CA LEU A 36 20.74 -24.01 -48.03
C LEU A 36 21.61 -23.23 -49.04
N PRO A 37 21.33 -23.34 -50.35
CA PRO A 37 21.97 -22.52 -51.37
C PRO A 37 21.82 -21.02 -51.06
N PRO A 38 22.83 -20.17 -51.29
CA PRO A 38 22.79 -18.76 -50.96
C PRO A 38 21.60 -18.00 -51.53
N ALA A 39 21.18 -18.35 -52.75
CA ALA A 39 20.02 -17.73 -53.39
C ALA A 39 18.69 -18.06 -52.67
N ASP A 40 18.53 -19.30 -52.24
CA ASP A 40 17.32 -19.74 -51.51
C ASP A 40 17.23 -19.11 -50.12
N LYS A 41 18.36 -19.04 -49.38
CA LYS A 41 18.44 -18.31 -48.11
C LYS A 41 18.00 -16.88 -48.29
N LYS A 42 18.59 -16.18 -49.27
CA LYS A 42 18.28 -14.77 -49.54
C LYS A 42 16.79 -14.58 -49.80
N ASN A 43 16.19 -15.41 -50.64
CA ASN A 43 14.77 -15.33 -51.00
C ASN A 43 13.86 -15.53 -49.77
N ILE A 44 14.18 -16.52 -48.90
CA ILE A 44 13.40 -16.79 -47.69
C ILE A 44 13.51 -15.64 -46.67
N LEU A 45 14.71 -15.11 -46.44
CA LEU A 45 14.95 -14.03 -45.50
C LEU A 45 14.31 -12.70 -45.98
N GLU A 46 14.41 -12.39 -47.28
CA GLU A 46 13.75 -11.21 -47.87
C GLU A 46 12.22 -11.31 -47.77
N ALA A 47 11.64 -12.48 -48.03
CA ALA A 47 10.21 -12.69 -47.84
C ALA A 47 9.79 -12.53 -46.37
N ALA A 48 10.57 -13.08 -45.42
CA ALA A 48 10.30 -12.90 -43.99
C ALA A 48 10.34 -11.44 -43.56
N VAL A 49 11.32 -10.67 -44.04
CA VAL A 49 11.40 -9.21 -43.80
C VAL A 49 10.19 -8.52 -44.37
N SER A 50 9.80 -8.84 -45.60
CA SER A 50 8.63 -8.24 -46.29
C SER A 50 7.33 -8.51 -45.51
N PHE A 51 7.10 -9.69 -44.98
CA PHE A 51 5.94 -10.04 -44.17
C PHE A 51 5.94 -9.31 -42.81
N THR A 52 7.13 -9.13 -42.21
CA THR A 52 7.27 -8.36 -40.96
C THR A 52 6.96 -6.88 -41.19
N ILE A 53 7.44 -6.30 -42.30
CA ILE A 53 7.14 -4.92 -42.68
C ILE A 53 5.63 -4.75 -42.96
N ALA A 54 5.02 -5.68 -43.71
CA ALA A 54 3.58 -5.64 -44.01
C ALA A 54 2.75 -5.68 -42.72
N ALA A 55 3.11 -6.57 -41.75
CA ALA A 55 2.46 -6.62 -40.48
C ALA A 55 2.62 -5.32 -39.66
N ALA A 56 3.78 -4.70 -39.71
CA ALA A 56 4.05 -3.40 -39.10
C ALA A 56 3.15 -2.29 -39.66
N LYS A 57 3.02 -2.22 -40.96
CA LYS A 57 2.18 -1.22 -41.66
C LYS A 57 0.69 -1.40 -41.36
N THR A 58 0.23 -2.65 -41.22
CA THR A 58 -1.19 -2.95 -40.90
C THR A 58 -1.55 -2.86 -39.44
N GLY A 59 -0.60 -2.50 -38.57
CA GLY A 59 -0.84 -2.35 -37.11
C GLY A 59 -0.77 -3.65 -36.32
N GLY A 60 -0.21 -4.72 -36.88
CA GLY A 60 0.00 -5.98 -36.20
C GLY A 60 0.93 -5.85 -34.98
N ARG A 61 0.70 -6.66 -33.94
CA ARG A 61 1.56 -6.69 -32.76
C ARG A 61 2.96 -7.19 -33.13
N LEU A 62 3.99 -6.37 -32.88
CA LEU A 62 5.38 -6.66 -33.16
C LEU A 62 6.11 -7.14 -31.91
N THR A 63 6.98 -8.17 -32.09
CA THR A 63 7.94 -8.58 -31.06
C THR A 63 9.17 -7.67 -31.05
N ASP A 64 10.03 -7.80 -30.04
CA ASP A 64 11.29 -7.05 -30.00
C ASP A 64 12.24 -7.49 -31.15
N PHE A 65 12.18 -8.76 -31.54
CA PHE A 65 12.89 -9.25 -32.74
C PHE A 65 12.39 -8.58 -34.00
N ASP A 66 11.06 -8.53 -34.24
CA ASP A 66 10.47 -7.84 -35.41
C ASP A 66 10.92 -6.38 -35.47
N ARG A 67 10.95 -5.68 -34.35
CA ARG A 67 11.39 -4.28 -34.28
C ARG A 67 12.87 -4.10 -34.61
N ARG A 68 13.75 -5.01 -34.14
CA ARG A 68 15.18 -5.01 -34.49
C ARG A 68 15.38 -5.29 -35.97
N LEU A 69 14.68 -6.29 -36.51
CA LEU A 69 14.75 -6.67 -37.92
C LEU A 69 14.32 -5.54 -38.84
N ILE A 70 13.21 -4.85 -38.52
CA ILE A 70 12.75 -3.68 -39.28
C ILE A 70 13.77 -2.53 -39.16
N ALA A 71 14.33 -2.27 -38.00
CA ALA A 71 15.32 -1.21 -37.80
C ALA A 71 16.59 -1.43 -38.63
N GLU A 72 17.00 -2.69 -38.82
CA GLU A 72 18.17 -3.07 -39.59
C GLU A 72 17.90 -3.07 -41.12
N ARG A 73 16.73 -3.58 -41.53
CA ARG A 73 16.43 -3.86 -42.95
C ARG A 73 15.53 -2.82 -43.64
N ALA A 74 14.83 -2.00 -42.86
CA ALA A 74 13.91 -0.96 -43.37
C ALA A 74 13.88 0.25 -42.40
N PRO A 75 14.95 1.04 -42.33
CA PRO A 75 15.10 2.11 -41.33
C PRO A 75 14.04 3.22 -41.46
N ASP A 76 13.53 3.46 -42.67
CA ASP A 76 12.41 4.34 -42.97
C ASP A 76 11.12 3.88 -42.29
N VAL A 77 10.77 2.61 -42.43
CA VAL A 77 9.61 1.99 -41.73
C VAL A 77 9.81 1.99 -40.22
N ALA A 78 11.03 1.79 -39.76
CA ALA A 78 11.34 1.88 -38.33
C ALA A 78 11.14 3.30 -37.77
N ALA A 79 11.43 4.33 -38.54
CA ALA A 79 11.19 5.72 -38.17
C ALA A 79 9.69 6.01 -38.10
N GLU A 80 8.90 5.62 -39.11
CA GLU A 80 7.43 5.76 -39.09
C GLU A 80 6.79 5.06 -37.91
N LEU A 81 7.27 3.85 -37.53
CA LEU A 81 6.78 3.11 -36.36
C LEU A 81 7.07 3.83 -35.06
N ARG A 82 8.27 4.41 -34.92
CA ARG A 82 8.63 5.20 -33.71
C ARG A 82 7.75 6.43 -33.56
N GLU A 83 7.51 7.15 -34.66
CA GLU A 83 6.61 8.32 -34.66
C GLU A 83 5.18 7.92 -34.30
N ARG A 84 4.67 6.83 -34.88
CA ARG A 84 3.35 6.29 -34.55
C ARG A 84 3.22 5.90 -33.10
N ASP A 85 4.19 5.17 -32.57
CA ASP A 85 4.22 4.75 -31.18
C ASP A 85 4.33 5.97 -30.22
N ALA A 86 5.11 6.98 -30.59
CA ALA A 86 5.23 8.23 -29.85
C ALA A 86 3.89 9.02 -29.87
N ALA A 87 3.21 9.08 -31.02
CA ALA A 87 1.92 9.73 -31.14
C ALA A 87 0.81 9.00 -30.35
N VAL A 88 0.84 7.67 -30.29
CA VAL A 88 -0.08 6.88 -29.46
C VAL A 88 0.19 7.13 -27.98
N LYS A 89 1.46 7.12 -27.54
CA LYS A 89 1.86 7.46 -26.17
C LYS A 89 1.44 8.88 -25.78
N HIS A 90 1.65 9.84 -26.68
CA HIS A 90 1.27 11.23 -26.44
C HIS A 90 -0.25 11.39 -26.29
N ARG A 91 -1.04 10.79 -27.18
CA ARG A 91 -2.52 10.79 -27.08
C ARG A 91 -3.01 10.13 -25.80
N HIS A 92 -2.39 9.03 -25.36
CA HIS A 92 -2.75 8.37 -24.12
C HIS A 92 -2.43 9.26 -22.90
N LEU A 93 -1.28 9.93 -22.92
CA LEU A 93 -0.88 10.87 -21.87
C LEU A 93 -1.79 12.11 -21.83
N GLU A 94 -2.18 12.64 -22.99
CA GLU A 94 -3.14 13.75 -23.08
C GLU A 94 -4.54 13.35 -22.62
N ALA A 95 -5.01 12.15 -22.98
CA ALA A 95 -6.27 11.61 -22.49
C ALA A 95 -6.27 11.45 -20.96
N GLN A 96 -5.17 10.95 -20.38
CA GLN A 96 -5.00 10.89 -18.94
C GLN A 96 -4.94 12.28 -18.30
N ARG A 97 -4.22 13.23 -18.89
CA ARG A 97 -4.17 14.63 -18.43
C ARG A 97 -5.53 15.30 -18.55
N GLY A 98 -6.28 15.06 -19.62
CA GLY A 98 -7.62 15.59 -19.85
C GLY A 98 -8.65 14.99 -18.87
N ALA A 99 -8.57 13.70 -18.56
CA ALA A 99 -9.37 13.06 -17.54
C ALA A 99 -9.04 13.62 -16.14
N HIS A 100 -7.76 13.81 -15.82
CA HIS A 100 -7.30 14.46 -14.59
C HIS A 100 -7.77 15.91 -14.46
N ARG A 101 -7.74 16.68 -15.59
CA ARG A 101 -8.20 18.07 -15.60
C ARG A 101 -9.73 18.16 -15.41
N ARG A 102 -10.52 17.30 -16.06
CA ARG A 102 -11.98 17.20 -15.85
C ARG A 102 -12.35 16.78 -14.44
N TYR A 103 -11.55 15.91 -13.82
CA TYR A 103 -11.72 15.49 -12.44
C TYR A 103 -11.41 16.62 -11.44
N ARG A 104 -10.40 17.48 -11.74
CA ARG A 104 -10.04 18.67 -10.96
C ARG A 104 -11.04 19.82 -11.11
N SER A 105 -11.72 19.93 -12.26
CA SER A 105 -12.64 21.04 -12.53
C SER A 105 -14.07 20.79 -12.03
N ALA A 106 -14.41 19.58 -11.63
CA ALA A 106 -15.65 19.31 -10.90
C ALA A 106 -15.43 19.63 -9.42
N GLU A 107 -15.55 20.89 -9.02
CA GLU A 107 -15.60 21.30 -7.63
C GLU A 107 -16.71 20.54 -6.90
N ARG A 108 -16.30 19.50 -6.15
CA ARG A 108 -17.23 18.73 -5.32
C ARG A 108 -17.21 19.31 -3.91
N ASN A 109 -18.18 20.17 -3.64
CA ASN A 109 -18.37 20.66 -2.29
C ASN A 109 -18.98 19.52 -1.43
N VAL A 110 -18.32 19.20 -0.32
CA VAL A 110 -18.76 18.21 0.65
C VAL A 110 -19.42 18.94 1.80
N GLU A 111 -20.68 18.65 2.03
CA GLU A 111 -21.38 19.14 3.22
C GLU A 111 -20.98 18.32 4.43
N ILE A 112 -20.55 18.99 5.49
CA ILE A 112 -20.21 18.37 6.77
C ILE A 112 -21.28 18.74 7.78
N PRO A 113 -22.24 17.85 8.07
CA PRO A 113 -23.27 18.11 9.05
C PRO A 113 -22.70 18.14 10.46
N ALA A 114 -23.47 18.64 11.41
CA ALA A 114 -23.14 18.49 12.82
C ALA A 114 -23.25 17.02 13.25
N PRO A 115 -22.44 16.56 14.24
CA PRO A 115 -22.56 15.21 14.78
C PRO A 115 -23.98 14.91 15.25
N LEU A 116 -24.52 13.77 14.82
CA LEU A 116 -25.91 13.42 15.14
C LEU A 116 -26.11 13.12 16.63
N ASN A 117 -25.12 12.52 17.27
CA ASN A 117 -25.16 12.22 18.70
C ASN A 117 -23.91 12.71 19.45
N PRO A 118 -23.86 14.01 19.82
CA PRO A 118 -22.69 14.59 20.51
C PRO A 118 -22.35 13.91 21.84
N ARG A 119 -23.34 13.37 22.56
CA ARG A 119 -23.12 12.66 23.84
C ARG A 119 -22.44 11.30 23.60
N ARG A 120 -22.91 10.55 22.60
CA ARG A 120 -22.29 9.28 22.19
C ARG A 120 -20.85 9.51 21.76
N ARG A 121 -20.61 10.50 20.89
CA ARG A 121 -19.29 10.93 20.46
C ARG A 121 -18.38 11.29 21.63
N ALA A 122 -18.84 12.18 22.53
CA ALA A 122 -18.04 12.64 23.67
C ALA A 122 -17.65 11.49 24.62
N ARG A 123 -18.54 10.50 24.82
CA ARG A 123 -18.23 9.30 25.58
C ARG A 123 -17.22 8.42 24.84
N ALA A 124 -17.43 8.20 23.56
CA ALA A 124 -16.57 7.36 22.74
C ALA A 124 -15.12 7.88 22.67
N LEU A 125 -14.93 9.19 22.59
CA LEU A 125 -13.59 9.81 22.59
C LEU A 125 -12.82 9.62 23.91
N LYS A 126 -13.49 9.33 25.01
CA LYS A 126 -12.89 9.10 26.32
C LYS A 126 -12.75 7.63 26.69
N ASP A 127 -13.60 6.79 26.12
CA ASP A 127 -13.75 5.38 26.45
C ASP A 127 -13.54 4.52 25.18
N PRO A 128 -12.33 3.99 24.97
CA PRO A 128 -12.04 3.17 23.79
C PRO A 128 -12.79 1.84 23.79
N GLU A 129 -13.14 1.26 24.95
CA GLU A 129 -13.98 0.06 25.00
C GLU A 129 -15.38 0.36 24.48
N PHE A 130 -15.97 1.46 24.93
CA PHE A 130 -17.25 1.95 24.43
C PHE A 130 -17.17 2.27 22.93
N PHE A 131 -16.09 2.91 22.45
CA PHE A 131 -15.88 3.18 21.04
C PHE A 131 -15.92 1.90 20.21
N LEU A 132 -15.14 0.89 20.58
CA LEU A 132 -15.08 -0.40 19.88
C LEU A 132 -16.45 -1.06 19.81
N LYS A 133 -17.16 -1.11 20.93
CA LYS A 133 -18.49 -1.75 21.02
C LYS A 133 -19.57 -1.00 20.26
N THR A 134 -19.51 0.33 20.24
CA THR A 134 -20.55 1.16 19.63
C THR A 134 -20.43 1.22 18.12
N TYR A 135 -19.22 1.43 17.62
CA TYR A 135 -19.01 1.62 16.18
C TYR A 135 -18.69 0.33 15.43
N PHE A 136 -18.30 -0.73 16.14
CA PHE A 136 -17.97 -2.03 15.52
C PHE A 136 -18.66 -3.21 16.21
N PRO A 137 -19.99 -3.16 16.41
CA PRO A 137 -20.72 -4.19 17.16
C PRO A 137 -20.64 -5.58 16.51
N MET A 138 -20.54 -5.64 15.17
CA MET A 138 -20.42 -6.92 14.45
C MET A 138 -19.05 -7.56 14.62
N GLU A 139 -17.99 -6.76 14.78
CA GLU A 139 -16.63 -7.22 15.02
C GLU A 139 -16.44 -7.62 16.49
N PHE A 140 -17.05 -6.88 17.41
CA PHE A 140 -16.92 -7.08 18.86
C PHE A 140 -18.27 -7.39 19.53
N PRO A 141 -18.96 -8.49 19.15
CA PRO A 141 -20.30 -8.80 19.69
C PRO A 141 -20.28 -9.22 21.16
N ARG A 142 -19.16 -9.83 21.62
CA ARG A 142 -19.02 -10.35 22.98
C ARG A 142 -18.32 -9.35 23.89
N PRO A 143 -18.54 -9.39 25.22
CA PRO A 143 -17.71 -8.67 26.17
C PRO A 143 -16.23 -8.99 25.99
N PHE A 144 -15.36 -8.00 26.16
CA PHE A 144 -13.92 -8.25 26.17
C PHE A 144 -13.53 -9.02 27.44
N ASP A 145 -12.68 -10.01 27.26
CA ASP A 145 -12.06 -10.72 28.39
C ASP A 145 -11.06 -9.81 29.13
N PRO A 146 -10.61 -10.18 30.34
CA PRO A 146 -9.69 -9.37 31.13
C PRO A 146 -8.38 -9.02 30.40
N ASN A 147 -7.83 -9.94 29.61
CA ASN A 147 -6.57 -9.74 28.89
C ASN A 147 -6.74 -8.70 27.77
N MET A 148 -7.87 -8.78 27.04
CA MET A 148 -8.15 -7.79 26.00
C MET A 148 -8.48 -6.42 26.61
N LYS A 149 -9.18 -6.35 27.75
CA LYS A 149 -9.40 -5.08 28.46
C LYS A 149 -8.09 -4.44 28.89
N GLU A 150 -7.14 -5.25 29.38
CA GLU A 150 -5.82 -4.75 29.72
C GLU A 150 -5.04 -4.25 28.47
N THR A 151 -5.15 -4.94 27.35
CA THR A 151 -4.58 -4.48 26.08
C THR A 151 -5.18 -3.15 25.63
N ILE A 152 -6.50 -3.00 25.71
CA ILE A 152 -7.19 -1.74 25.42
C ILE A 152 -6.72 -0.62 26.35
N ARG A 153 -6.56 -0.91 27.64
CA ARG A 153 -6.05 0.03 28.65
C ARG A 153 -4.61 0.49 28.34
N LEU A 154 -3.73 -0.45 28.00
CA LEU A 154 -2.34 -0.14 27.63
C LEU A 154 -2.27 0.65 26.32
N ALA A 155 -3.10 0.31 25.34
CA ALA A 155 -3.20 1.08 24.11
C ALA A 155 -3.68 2.52 24.38
N LYS A 156 -4.68 2.68 25.24
CA LYS A 156 -5.13 4.00 25.67
C LYS A 156 -4.00 4.79 26.31
N MET A 157 -3.28 4.19 27.28
CA MET A 157 -2.11 4.83 27.94
C MET A 157 -1.05 5.22 26.91
N THR A 158 -0.71 4.33 25.97
CA THR A 158 0.29 4.60 24.92
C THR A 158 -0.10 5.81 24.08
N LEU A 159 -1.39 5.90 23.72
CA LEU A 159 -1.92 6.98 22.90
C LEU A 159 -2.06 8.30 23.65
N GLU A 160 -2.51 8.29 24.90
CA GLU A 160 -2.74 9.50 25.71
C GLU A 160 -1.46 9.99 26.42
N ALA A 161 -0.89 9.15 27.27
CA ALA A 161 0.21 9.53 28.15
C ALA A 161 1.60 9.13 27.62
N GLY A 162 1.65 8.18 26.71
CA GLY A 162 2.89 7.60 26.24
C GLY A 162 3.24 6.31 26.94
N GLY A 163 4.53 5.93 26.85
CA GLY A 163 5.02 4.64 27.38
C GLY A 163 5.31 3.64 26.25
N ARG A 164 5.94 2.54 26.66
CA ARG A 164 6.32 1.45 25.74
C ARG A 164 5.93 0.13 26.36
N PHE A 165 4.97 -0.53 25.72
CA PHE A 165 4.38 -1.76 26.26
C PHE A 165 4.48 -2.89 25.24
N VAL A 166 4.63 -4.11 25.77
CA VAL A 166 4.53 -5.34 24.99
C VAL A 166 3.45 -6.21 25.62
N VAL A 167 2.50 -6.67 24.82
CA VAL A 167 1.49 -7.63 25.23
C VAL A 167 1.60 -8.88 24.36
N ILE A 168 1.72 -10.03 25.00
CA ILE A 168 1.78 -11.32 24.32
C ILE A 168 0.49 -12.07 24.58
N GLN A 169 -0.23 -12.37 23.53
CA GLN A 169 -1.54 -13.01 23.56
C GLN A 169 -1.59 -14.22 22.63
N PRO A 170 -2.46 -15.18 22.88
CA PRO A 170 -2.65 -16.30 21.98
C PRO A 170 -3.15 -15.85 20.60
N ARG A 171 -2.94 -16.71 19.61
CA ARG A 171 -3.46 -16.50 18.26
C ARG A 171 -5.00 -16.53 18.28
N GLY A 172 -5.61 -15.70 17.46
CA GLY A 172 -7.08 -15.62 17.38
C GLY A 172 -7.76 -14.81 18.49
N SER A 173 -6.99 -14.14 19.37
CA SER A 173 -7.54 -13.27 20.43
C SER A 173 -8.18 -11.95 19.91
N GLY A 174 -8.09 -11.63 18.62
CA GLY A 174 -8.64 -10.39 18.06
C GLY A 174 -7.72 -9.17 18.14
N LYS A 175 -6.41 -9.36 18.44
CA LYS A 175 -5.40 -8.28 18.56
C LYS A 175 -5.43 -7.31 17.39
N THR A 176 -5.32 -7.82 16.17
CA THR A 176 -5.28 -7.02 14.95
C THR A 176 -6.50 -6.12 14.82
N SER A 177 -7.71 -6.70 15.01
CA SER A 177 -8.96 -5.96 14.93
C SER A 177 -9.04 -4.85 15.98
N VAL A 178 -8.63 -5.13 17.20
CA VAL A 178 -8.63 -4.17 18.31
C VAL A 178 -7.58 -3.07 18.07
N LEU A 179 -6.31 -3.43 17.76
CA LEU A 179 -5.27 -2.43 17.53
C LEU A 179 -5.60 -1.50 16.36
N THR A 180 -6.11 -2.06 15.26
CA THR A 180 -6.50 -1.28 14.09
C THR A 180 -7.50 -0.18 14.46
N ARG A 181 -8.59 -0.54 15.18
CA ARG A 181 -9.62 0.42 15.58
C ARG A 181 -9.20 1.32 16.72
N LEU A 182 -8.28 0.89 17.59
CA LEU A 182 -7.67 1.79 18.58
C LEU A 182 -6.76 2.82 17.93
N GLY A 183 -6.07 2.49 16.84
CA GLY A 183 -5.37 3.46 16.01
C GLY A 183 -6.31 4.50 15.41
N LEU A 184 -7.46 4.05 14.88
CA LEU A 184 -8.51 4.94 14.41
C LEU A 184 -9.08 5.82 15.54
N TRP A 185 -9.38 5.23 16.69
CA TRP A 185 -9.84 5.97 17.87
C TRP A 185 -8.86 7.06 18.29
N GLY A 186 -7.55 6.72 18.37
CA GLY A 186 -6.52 7.68 18.73
C GLY A 186 -6.42 8.87 17.77
N ALA A 187 -6.58 8.61 16.46
CA ALA A 187 -6.61 9.66 15.45
C ALA A 187 -7.90 10.51 15.54
N LEU A 188 -9.08 9.89 15.73
CA LEU A 188 -10.34 10.60 15.89
C LEU A 188 -10.37 11.46 17.17
N ALA A 189 -9.71 10.99 18.23
CA ALA A 189 -9.56 11.72 19.47
C ALA A 189 -8.44 12.78 19.46
N GLY A 190 -7.66 12.86 18.38
CA GLY A 190 -6.56 13.82 18.23
C GLY A 190 -5.39 13.60 19.17
N LEU A 191 -5.19 12.36 19.64
CA LEU A 191 -4.20 12.07 20.67
C LEU A 191 -2.77 12.13 20.14
N ARG A 192 -2.57 11.85 18.86
CA ARG A 192 -1.26 11.83 18.20
C ARG A 192 -1.37 12.35 16.78
N GLU A 193 -0.72 13.46 16.45
CA GLU A 193 -0.77 14.05 15.11
C GLU A 193 -0.33 13.07 14.01
N PHE A 194 0.59 12.16 14.32
CA PHE A 194 1.04 11.13 13.40
C PHE A 194 1.22 9.80 14.15
N LEU A 195 0.34 8.86 13.86
CA LEU A 195 0.34 7.49 14.37
C LEU A 195 0.84 6.54 13.29
N ALA A 196 1.72 5.60 13.65
CA ALA A 196 2.09 4.48 12.78
C ALA A 196 1.48 3.17 13.30
N ILE A 197 0.94 2.36 12.40
CA ILE A 197 0.54 0.97 12.66
C ILE A 197 1.45 0.08 11.82
N LEU A 198 2.22 -0.76 12.48
CA LEU A 198 3.17 -1.65 11.82
C LEU A 198 2.67 -3.10 11.90
N ALA A 199 2.84 -3.84 10.83
CA ALA A 199 2.55 -5.27 10.76
C ALA A 199 3.81 -6.07 10.38
N SER A 200 3.78 -7.38 10.49
CA SER A 200 4.94 -8.23 10.13
C SER A 200 5.40 -8.06 8.68
N THR A 201 4.48 -7.75 7.75
CA THR A 201 4.74 -7.63 6.31
C THR A 201 3.94 -6.48 5.68
N GLU A 202 4.38 -5.98 4.51
CA GLU A 202 3.64 -4.96 3.75
C GLU A 202 2.22 -5.41 3.35
N PRO A 203 1.96 -6.65 2.88
CA PRO A 203 0.59 -7.09 2.61
C PRO A 203 -0.33 -7.06 3.83
N ASN A 204 0.19 -7.37 5.03
CA ASN A 204 -0.60 -7.29 6.25
C ASN A 204 -0.90 -5.83 6.63
N ALA A 205 0.07 -4.95 6.50
CA ALA A 205 -0.12 -3.51 6.71
C ALA A 205 -1.13 -2.92 5.71
N ALA A 206 -1.08 -3.34 4.45
CA ALA A 206 -2.05 -2.92 3.43
C ALA A 206 -3.49 -3.35 3.77
N ARG A 207 -3.68 -4.54 4.36
CA ARG A 207 -5.00 -4.99 4.84
C ARG A 207 -5.52 -4.13 6.00
N ILE A 208 -4.65 -3.76 6.94
CA ILE A 208 -4.99 -2.84 8.04
C ILE A 208 -5.44 -1.50 7.46
N LEU A 209 -4.68 -0.94 6.52
CA LEU A 209 -5.02 0.32 5.85
C LEU A 209 -6.37 0.24 5.12
N GLN A 210 -6.60 -0.85 4.38
CA GLN A 210 -7.87 -1.10 3.68
C GLN A 210 -9.04 -1.19 4.66
N THR A 211 -8.86 -1.85 5.81
CA THR A 211 -9.88 -1.92 6.86
C THR A 211 -10.25 -0.53 7.35
N LEU A 212 -9.25 0.32 7.65
CA LEU A 212 -9.47 1.70 8.06
C LEU A 212 -10.19 2.54 7.00
N GLN A 213 -9.85 2.34 5.72
CA GLN A 213 -10.53 3.01 4.60
C GLN A 213 -12.01 2.60 4.53
N VAL A 214 -12.31 1.31 4.67
CA VAL A 214 -13.70 0.81 4.70
C VAL A 214 -14.44 1.35 5.92
N ASP A 215 -13.82 1.34 7.10
CA ASP A 215 -14.43 1.86 8.33
C ASP A 215 -14.81 3.35 8.16
N LEU A 216 -13.95 4.16 7.54
CA LEU A 216 -14.20 5.60 7.31
C LEU A 216 -15.22 5.87 6.19
N THR A 217 -15.36 4.99 5.23
CA THR A 217 -16.25 5.19 4.07
C THR A 217 -17.64 4.62 4.26
N ALA A 218 -17.74 3.45 4.90
CA ALA A 218 -18.96 2.65 4.94
C ALA A 218 -19.63 2.55 6.32
N ASN A 219 -18.93 2.90 7.42
CA ASN A 219 -19.51 2.82 8.75
C ASN A 219 -20.47 3.99 9.01
N GLU A 220 -21.77 3.73 8.96
CA GLU A 220 -22.82 4.76 9.10
C GLU A 220 -22.81 5.40 10.48
N ILE A 221 -22.72 4.61 11.56
CA ILE A 221 -22.73 5.10 12.94
C ILE A 221 -21.50 5.98 13.18
N LEU A 222 -20.34 5.59 12.63
CA LEU A 222 -19.12 6.39 12.73
C LEU A 222 -19.29 7.71 11.98
N ARG A 223 -19.90 7.70 10.79
CA ARG A 223 -20.17 8.89 9.99
C ARG A 223 -21.17 9.83 10.65
N GLU A 224 -22.18 9.29 11.36
CA GLU A 224 -23.11 10.11 12.14
C GLU A 224 -22.42 10.96 13.21
N ASP A 225 -21.43 10.39 13.88
CA ASP A 225 -20.77 11.04 15.03
C ASP A 225 -19.47 11.76 14.68
N PHE A 226 -18.83 11.36 13.59
CA PHE A 226 -17.57 11.94 13.09
C PHE A 226 -17.69 12.38 11.62
N PRO A 227 -18.71 13.17 11.26
CA PRO A 227 -18.97 13.55 9.88
C PRO A 227 -17.82 14.33 9.26
N GLU A 228 -17.09 15.11 10.05
CA GLU A 228 -15.95 15.91 9.59
C GLU A 228 -14.80 15.06 9.01
N VAL A 229 -14.69 13.80 9.45
CA VAL A 229 -13.73 12.85 8.91
C VAL A 229 -14.38 11.95 7.86
N CYS A 230 -15.52 11.34 8.21
CA CYS A 230 -16.11 10.30 7.38
C CYS A 230 -16.83 10.83 6.13
N ALA A 231 -17.45 12.02 6.15
CA ALA A 231 -18.15 12.54 4.98
C ALA A 231 -17.21 12.78 3.79
N PRO A 232 -16.02 13.38 3.94
CA PRO A 232 -15.04 13.49 2.87
C PRO A 232 -14.57 12.13 2.33
N PHE A 233 -14.25 11.17 3.21
CA PHE A 233 -13.84 9.84 2.78
C PHE A 233 -14.95 9.11 2.02
N ALA A 234 -16.20 9.22 2.48
CA ALA A 234 -17.36 8.66 1.79
C ALA A 234 -17.59 9.33 0.42
N ALA A 235 -17.53 10.67 0.34
CA ALA A 235 -17.65 11.43 -0.91
C ALA A 235 -16.55 11.08 -1.91
N GLY A 236 -15.35 10.77 -1.43
CA GLY A 236 -14.21 10.28 -2.22
C GLY A 236 -14.23 8.78 -2.46
N GLU A 237 -15.21 8.02 -1.95
CA GLU A 237 -15.29 6.56 -2.01
C GLU A 237 -13.98 5.88 -1.55
N GLY A 238 -13.27 6.48 -0.60
CA GLY A 238 -11.95 6.02 -0.14
C GLY A 238 -10.84 6.05 -1.20
N GLN A 239 -11.08 6.60 -2.39
CA GLN A 239 -10.11 6.60 -3.50
C GLN A 239 -9.27 7.88 -3.50
N ALA A 240 -7.95 7.72 -3.53
CA ALA A 240 -7.00 8.84 -3.52
C ALA A 240 -7.28 9.90 -4.60
N LEU A 241 -7.68 9.48 -5.80
CA LEU A 241 -7.99 10.40 -6.90
C LEU A 241 -9.30 11.16 -6.69
N LYS A 242 -10.28 10.54 -6.05
CA LYS A 242 -11.58 11.13 -5.79
C LYS A 242 -11.54 12.09 -4.59
N LEU A 243 -10.64 11.91 -3.66
CA LEU A 243 -10.39 12.83 -2.56
C LEU A 243 -9.74 14.15 -3.02
N ARG A 244 -8.97 14.11 -4.11
CA ARG A 244 -8.41 15.32 -4.71
C ARG A 244 -9.50 16.13 -5.37
N GLY A 245 -9.58 17.42 -5.04
CA GLY A 245 -10.59 18.34 -5.58
C GLY A 245 -11.92 18.33 -4.81
N LEU A 246 -11.96 17.74 -3.63
CA LEU A 246 -13.02 18.00 -2.67
C LEU A 246 -12.85 19.40 -2.06
N HIS A 247 -13.97 20.05 -1.84
CA HIS A 247 -14.04 21.35 -1.18
C HIS A 247 -15.01 21.25 0.01
N VAL A 248 -14.79 22.06 1.00
CA VAL A 248 -15.71 22.28 2.12
C VAL A 248 -15.88 23.78 2.26
N ASP A 249 -17.13 24.26 2.23
CA ASP A 249 -17.45 25.69 2.24
C ASP A 249 -16.75 26.53 1.16
N GLY A 250 -16.47 25.89 0.00
CA GLY A 250 -15.76 26.53 -1.12
C GLY A 250 -14.25 26.51 -1.02
N GLU A 251 -13.68 26.06 0.11
CA GLU A 251 -12.23 25.96 0.30
C GLU A 251 -11.72 24.54 -0.05
N PRO A 252 -10.54 24.42 -0.69
CA PRO A 252 -9.96 23.12 -1.01
C PRO A 252 -9.71 22.27 0.24
N LEU A 253 -10.20 21.03 0.22
CA LEU A 253 -10.02 20.12 1.34
C LEU A 253 -8.72 19.34 1.22
N HIS A 254 -7.86 19.44 2.21
CA HIS A 254 -6.62 18.68 2.33
C HIS A 254 -6.89 17.37 3.07
N CYS A 255 -7.06 16.27 2.33
CA CYS A 255 -7.14 14.92 2.85
C CYS A 255 -6.54 13.92 1.86
N ALA A 256 -6.14 12.74 2.30
CA ALA A 256 -5.59 11.72 1.42
C ALA A 256 -5.86 10.29 1.90
N ALA A 257 -6.10 9.40 0.93
CA ALA A 257 -6.00 7.95 1.10
C ALA A 257 -4.87 7.44 0.19
N GLY A 258 -3.69 7.32 0.75
CA GLY A 258 -2.49 6.88 0.04
C GLY A 258 -2.33 5.35 0.03
N ARG A 259 -1.20 4.89 -0.49
CA ARG A 259 -0.86 3.45 -0.52
C ARG A 259 -0.48 2.91 0.86
N ASP A 260 0.06 3.76 1.72
CA ASP A 260 0.59 3.41 3.04
C ASP A 260 0.01 4.28 4.17
N ARG A 261 -0.82 5.30 3.85
CA ARG A 261 -1.31 6.23 4.87
C ARG A 261 -2.65 6.85 4.54
N LEU A 262 -3.33 7.23 5.61
CA LEU A 262 -4.48 8.11 5.59
C LEU A 262 -4.09 9.46 6.18
N VAL A 263 -4.54 10.54 5.54
CA VAL A 263 -4.46 11.89 6.09
C VAL A 263 -5.89 12.37 6.26
N PHE A 264 -6.27 12.65 7.47
CA PHE A 264 -7.62 13.13 7.79
C PHE A 264 -7.82 14.54 7.26
N PRO A 265 -9.07 14.93 6.99
CA PRO A 265 -9.39 16.25 6.52
C PRO A 265 -8.80 17.33 7.42
N LEU A 266 -8.14 18.32 6.83
CA LEU A 266 -7.70 19.52 7.50
C LEU A 266 -8.78 20.58 7.26
N LEU A 267 -9.64 20.76 8.24
CA LEU A 267 -10.71 21.75 8.22
C LEU A 267 -10.19 23.02 8.88
N GLN A 268 -10.31 24.15 8.21
CA GLN A 268 -9.91 25.44 8.79
C GLN A 268 -10.95 25.95 9.84
N ARG A 269 -11.62 25.02 10.50
CA ARG A 269 -12.66 25.32 11.50
C ARG A 269 -12.18 24.93 12.90
N PRO A 270 -12.43 25.76 13.93
CA PRO A 270 -12.17 25.33 15.29
C PRO A 270 -13.11 24.19 15.67
N GLY A 271 -12.59 23.12 16.28
CA GLY A 271 -13.40 22.16 17.02
C GLY A 271 -13.28 20.67 16.69
N SER A 272 -12.51 20.23 15.69
CA SER A 272 -12.24 18.80 15.52
C SER A 272 -10.85 18.43 16.04
N ALA A 273 -10.79 17.53 17.03
CA ALA A 273 -9.53 16.96 17.51
C ALA A 273 -8.84 16.11 16.42
N ALA A 274 -9.64 15.60 15.46
CA ALA A 274 -9.18 14.73 14.38
C ALA A 274 -8.51 15.48 13.20
N ASP A 275 -8.43 16.82 13.28
CA ASP A 275 -8.06 17.67 12.15
C ASP A 275 -6.62 17.42 11.66
N GLY A 276 -6.47 16.99 10.40
CA GLY A 276 -5.18 16.72 9.78
C GLY A 276 -4.35 15.59 10.38
N GLN A 277 -4.98 14.67 11.12
CA GLN A 277 -4.29 13.50 11.69
C GLN A 277 -3.77 12.57 10.61
N VAL A 278 -2.64 11.91 10.87
CA VAL A 278 -2.00 10.98 9.94
C VAL A 278 -1.95 9.58 10.55
N ILE A 279 -2.47 8.59 9.84
CA ILE A 279 -2.28 7.17 10.15
C ILE A 279 -1.43 6.56 9.04
N LEU A 280 -0.26 6.04 9.39
CA LEU A 280 0.61 5.27 8.50
C LEU A 280 0.45 3.77 8.80
N CYS A 281 0.34 2.94 7.76
CA CYS A 281 0.38 1.48 7.88
C CYS A 281 1.54 0.95 7.04
N ARG A 282 2.50 0.25 7.67
CA ARG A 282 3.66 -0.33 6.98
C ARG A 282 4.07 -1.68 7.54
N GLY A 283 4.73 -2.47 6.69
CA GLY A 283 5.44 -3.67 7.13
C GLY A 283 6.69 -3.33 7.94
N LEU A 284 6.97 -4.09 8.98
CA LEU A 284 8.13 -3.89 9.85
C LEU A 284 9.47 -3.93 9.09
N THR A 285 9.54 -4.76 8.03
CA THR A 285 10.73 -4.88 7.16
C THR A 285 10.82 -3.80 6.08
N GLY A 286 9.85 -2.90 6.01
CA GLY A 286 9.86 -1.77 5.07
C GLY A 286 10.79 -0.63 5.50
N ALA A 287 10.85 0.42 4.68
CA ALA A 287 11.64 1.62 5.00
C ALA A 287 10.96 2.43 6.11
N LEU A 288 11.41 2.29 7.35
CA LEU A 288 10.87 2.96 8.53
C LEU A 288 11.60 4.25 8.91
N ARG A 289 12.82 4.45 8.39
CA ARG A 289 13.62 5.65 8.70
C ARG A 289 13.19 6.84 7.85
N GLY A 290 13.24 8.03 8.43
CA GLY A 290 12.95 9.28 7.72
C GLY A 290 11.47 9.52 7.42
N LEU A 291 10.56 8.75 8.02
CA LEU A 291 9.12 8.93 7.86
C LEU A 291 8.70 10.30 8.37
N SER A 292 8.03 11.05 7.51
CA SER A 292 7.49 12.36 7.82
C SER A 292 6.29 12.69 6.95
N HIS A 293 5.52 13.68 7.35
CA HIS A 293 4.42 14.23 6.58
C HIS A 293 4.48 15.76 6.63
N ALA A 294 4.58 16.38 5.44
CA ALA A 294 4.51 17.83 5.31
C ALA A 294 3.04 18.26 5.32
N ARG A 295 2.66 19.13 6.24
CA ARG A 295 1.32 19.68 6.36
C ARG A 295 1.18 20.95 5.52
N PRO A 296 -0.04 21.30 5.09
CA PRO A 296 -0.31 22.55 4.36
C PRO A 296 0.07 23.82 5.13
N ASP A 297 0.09 23.74 6.48
CA ASP A 297 0.52 24.83 7.35
C ASP A 297 2.06 25.05 7.40
N GLY A 298 2.82 24.32 6.57
CA GLY A 298 4.28 24.39 6.49
C GLY A 298 5.02 23.55 7.54
N ARG A 299 4.32 22.96 8.51
CA ARG A 299 4.93 22.07 9.51
C ARG A 299 5.21 20.70 8.92
N THR A 300 6.25 20.04 9.41
CA THR A 300 6.54 18.63 9.11
C THR A 300 6.37 17.83 10.40
N VAL A 301 5.46 16.86 10.36
CA VAL A 301 5.20 15.95 11.49
C VAL A 301 5.86 14.60 11.28
N ARG A 302 6.24 13.94 12.38
CA ARG A 302 6.82 12.60 12.41
C ARG A 302 5.99 11.70 13.31
N PRO A 303 6.06 10.35 13.13
CA PRO A 303 5.39 9.43 14.04
C PRO A 303 5.80 9.67 15.48
N SER A 304 4.84 9.91 16.36
CA SER A 304 5.03 10.07 17.81
C SER A 304 4.53 8.88 18.61
N CYS A 305 3.77 8.01 17.97
CA CYS A 305 3.26 6.78 18.54
C CYS A 305 3.23 5.66 17.48
N VAL A 306 3.53 4.43 17.91
CA VAL A 306 3.52 3.25 17.07
C VAL A 306 2.70 2.14 17.73
N LEU A 307 1.78 1.56 16.98
CA LEU A 307 1.11 0.31 17.33
C LEU A 307 1.68 -0.79 16.41
N VAL A 308 2.22 -1.85 16.99
CA VAL A 308 2.83 -2.96 16.25
C VAL A 308 1.96 -4.20 16.40
N ASP A 309 1.45 -4.69 15.28
CA ASP A 309 0.59 -5.87 15.20
C ASP A 309 1.37 -7.08 14.68
N ASP A 310 1.49 -8.09 15.54
CA ASP A 310 2.18 -9.36 15.26
C ASP A 310 3.48 -9.16 14.45
N PRO A 311 4.55 -8.61 15.05
CA PRO A 311 5.79 -8.23 14.34
C PRO A 311 6.53 -9.42 13.73
N GLN A 312 6.17 -10.65 14.09
CA GLN A 312 6.80 -11.87 13.62
C GLN A 312 5.76 -12.84 13.02
N SER A 313 6.08 -13.43 11.86
CA SER A 313 5.31 -14.49 11.22
C SER A 313 5.85 -15.87 11.62
N ASP A 314 5.06 -16.94 11.39
CA ASP A 314 5.49 -18.32 11.60
C ASP A 314 6.77 -18.66 10.84
N GLN A 315 6.91 -18.16 9.62
CA GLN A 315 8.09 -18.38 8.80
C GLN A 315 9.32 -17.70 9.41
N SER A 316 9.20 -16.43 9.79
CA SER A 316 10.33 -15.68 10.36
C SER A 316 10.71 -16.17 11.78
N ALA A 317 9.77 -16.73 12.55
CA ALA A 317 10.05 -17.33 13.85
C ALA A 317 10.91 -18.61 13.78
N ARG A 318 10.98 -19.25 12.60
CA ARG A 318 11.84 -20.43 12.40
C ARG A 318 13.32 -20.08 12.26
N SER A 319 13.65 -18.83 11.93
CA SER A 319 15.01 -18.35 11.75
C SER A 319 15.42 -17.43 12.90
N GLN A 320 16.47 -17.81 13.62
CA GLN A 320 17.05 -16.97 14.68
C GLN A 320 17.62 -15.65 14.13
N GLU A 321 18.14 -15.66 12.91
CA GLU A 321 18.63 -14.48 12.24
C GLU A 321 17.49 -13.48 11.96
N GLN A 322 16.38 -13.95 11.36
CA GLN A 322 15.21 -13.12 11.13
C GLN A 322 14.55 -12.62 12.43
N THR A 323 14.61 -13.41 13.50
CA THR A 323 14.15 -12.99 14.82
C THR A 323 14.99 -11.82 15.34
N ARG A 324 16.33 -11.92 15.27
CA ARG A 324 17.26 -10.84 15.67
C ARG A 324 17.10 -9.59 14.79
N GLU A 325 16.92 -9.75 13.49
CA GLU A 325 16.67 -8.63 12.58
C GLU A 325 15.42 -7.84 12.99
N ARG A 326 14.31 -8.53 13.28
CA ARG A 326 13.07 -7.89 13.73
C ARG A 326 13.21 -7.21 15.09
N GLU A 327 13.92 -7.83 16.01
CA GLU A 327 14.28 -7.28 17.31
C GLU A 327 15.06 -5.96 17.15
N GLN A 328 16.08 -5.94 16.27
CA GLN A 328 16.84 -4.74 15.93
C GLN A 328 16.00 -3.65 15.25
N LEU A 329 15.05 -4.05 14.40
CA LEU A 329 14.12 -3.10 13.78
C LEU A 329 13.22 -2.44 14.83
N LEU A 330 12.69 -3.19 15.79
CA LEU A 330 11.88 -2.64 16.89
C LEU A 330 12.69 -1.69 17.78
N SER A 331 13.85 -2.12 18.26
CA SER A 331 14.68 -1.32 19.17
C SER A 331 15.34 -0.12 18.48
N GLY A 332 15.70 -0.24 17.20
CA GLY A 332 16.41 0.78 16.46
C GLY A 332 15.51 1.64 15.57
N ALA A 333 14.95 1.05 14.49
CA ALA A 333 14.23 1.82 13.49
C ALA A 333 12.89 2.34 14.01
N VAL A 334 12.12 1.51 14.74
CA VAL A 334 10.80 1.89 15.27
C VAL A 334 10.96 2.94 16.35
N LEU A 335 11.80 2.71 17.34
CA LEU A 335 12.01 3.69 18.41
C LEU A 335 12.69 4.98 17.94
N GLY A 336 13.38 4.94 16.80
CA GLY A 336 14.00 6.10 16.15
C GLY A 336 13.09 6.90 15.21
N MET A 337 11.83 6.49 14.98
CA MET A 337 10.94 7.14 14.00
C MET A 337 10.58 8.58 14.34
N ALA A 338 10.48 8.91 15.63
CA ALA A 338 10.15 10.27 16.07
C ALA A 338 11.24 11.32 15.73
N GLY A 339 12.45 10.87 15.42
CA GLY A 339 13.58 11.73 15.15
C GLY A 339 14.42 12.06 16.38
N PRO A 340 15.49 12.86 16.22
CA PRO A 340 16.39 13.15 17.32
C PRO A 340 15.70 13.93 18.44
N ARG A 341 16.00 13.56 19.67
CA ARG A 341 15.49 14.19 20.91
C ARG A 341 13.98 14.05 21.16
N GLN A 342 13.28 13.18 20.44
CA GLN A 342 11.87 12.89 20.69
C GLN A 342 11.70 11.42 21.09
N ASN A 343 10.92 11.19 22.16
CA ASN A 343 10.54 9.84 22.56
C ASN A 343 9.29 9.41 21.81
N ILE A 344 9.32 8.21 21.25
CA ILE A 344 8.16 7.58 20.64
C ILE A 344 7.48 6.67 21.65
N SER A 345 6.17 6.72 21.68
CA SER A 345 5.36 5.76 22.43
C SER A 345 5.11 4.53 21.58
N ALA A 346 5.08 3.35 22.18
CA ALA A 346 4.91 2.11 21.45
C ALA A 346 4.06 1.09 22.20
N LEU A 347 3.13 0.44 21.51
CA LEU A 347 2.50 -0.79 21.97
C LEU A 347 2.76 -1.88 20.95
N VAL A 348 3.41 -2.94 21.38
CA VAL A 348 3.66 -4.15 20.58
C VAL A 348 2.71 -5.23 21.04
N ALA A 349 1.77 -5.66 20.20
CA ALA A 349 0.94 -6.82 20.43
C ALA A 349 1.49 -8.00 19.62
N ALA A 350 1.99 -9.01 20.28
CA ALA A 350 2.65 -10.16 19.66
C ALA A 350 1.97 -11.49 20.03
N THR A 351 2.19 -12.48 19.19
CA THR A 351 1.82 -13.87 19.44
C THR A 351 3.10 -14.66 19.77
N GLY A 352 3.10 -15.43 20.87
CA GLY A 352 4.13 -16.42 21.12
C GLY A 352 3.98 -17.57 20.14
N ILE A 353 4.98 -17.80 19.30
CA ILE A 353 4.95 -18.81 18.23
C ILE A 353 5.77 -20.02 18.62
N ARG A 354 6.96 -19.80 19.19
CA ARG A 354 7.89 -20.84 19.59
C ARG A 354 8.90 -20.33 20.60
N LYS A 355 9.63 -21.27 21.22
CA LYS A 355 10.71 -20.93 22.15
C LYS A 355 11.80 -20.05 21.48
N ASN A 356 12.25 -19.03 22.18
CA ASN A 356 13.21 -18.03 21.71
C ASN A 356 12.76 -17.23 20.48
N ASP A 357 11.47 -17.07 20.27
CA ASP A 357 10.94 -16.13 19.27
C ASP A 357 11.01 -14.68 19.76
N LEU A 358 10.60 -13.75 18.92
CA LEU A 358 10.63 -12.32 19.24
C LEU A 358 9.75 -12.00 20.47
N ALA A 359 8.59 -12.67 20.60
CA ALA A 359 7.70 -12.45 21.72
C ALA A 359 8.34 -12.84 23.07
N GLU A 360 9.05 -13.98 23.12
CA GLU A 360 9.78 -14.38 24.33
C GLU A 360 10.94 -13.45 24.67
N ARG A 361 11.69 -12.99 23.66
CA ARG A 361 12.80 -12.06 23.87
C ARG A 361 12.34 -10.72 24.41
N LEU A 362 11.25 -10.17 23.88
CA LEU A 362 10.67 -8.91 24.35
C LEU A 362 10.12 -8.97 25.79
N LEU A 363 9.94 -10.17 26.36
CA LEU A 363 9.57 -10.34 27.77
C LEU A 363 10.76 -10.21 28.72
N ASP A 364 11.99 -10.31 28.23
CA ASP A 364 13.20 -10.25 29.05
C ASP A 364 13.53 -8.79 29.39
N PRO A 365 13.35 -8.35 30.65
CA PRO A 365 13.59 -6.99 31.07
C PRO A 365 15.08 -6.61 31.09
N GLU A 366 15.99 -7.59 31.12
CA GLU A 366 17.43 -7.32 31.02
C GLU A 366 17.87 -6.98 29.62
N GLN A 367 17.23 -7.63 28.61
CA GLN A 367 17.49 -7.38 27.19
C GLN A 367 16.70 -6.18 26.65
N HIS A 368 15.48 -5.99 27.15
CA HIS A 368 14.55 -4.95 26.70
C HIS A 368 14.00 -4.09 27.85
N PRO A 369 14.87 -3.37 28.59
CA PRO A 369 14.43 -2.52 29.70
C PRO A 369 13.57 -1.33 29.24
N GLU A 370 13.55 -1.05 27.93
CA GLU A 370 12.74 0.02 27.33
C GLU A 370 11.24 -0.33 27.27
N TYR A 371 10.85 -1.59 27.46
CA TYR A 371 9.46 -2.05 27.41
C TYR A 371 8.95 -2.56 28.76
N GLU A 372 7.71 -2.22 29.09
CA GLU A 372 6.93 -2.95 30.09
C GLU A 372 6.18 -4.10 29.39
N ALA A 373 6.63 -5.33 29.60
CA ALA A 373 6.13 -6.49 28.88
C ALA A 373 5.23 -7.37 29.75
N ARG A 374 4.13 -7.89 29.16
CA ARG A 374 3.16 -8.77 29.81
C ARG A 374 2.78 -9.93 28.90
N ARG A 375 2.73 -11.14 29.45
CA ARG A 375 2.19 -12.31 28.77
C ARG A 375 0.80 -12.63 29.33
N PHE A 376 -0.15 -12.77 28.45
CA PHE A 376 -1.50 -13.25 28.77
C PHE A 376 -1.65 -14.71 28.33
N GLN A 377 -2.33 -15.50 29.14
CA GLN A 377 -2.61 -16.93 28.88
C GLN A 377 -3.98 -17.11 28.26
#